data_48d5829de203e72e37e65649b8973486
#
_entry.id   48d5829de203e72e37e65649b8973486
#
_cell.length_a   1.000
_cell.length_b   1.000
_cell.length_c   1.000
_cell.angle_alpha   90.00
_cell.angle_beta   90.00
_cell.angle_gamma   90.00
#
_symmetry.space_group_name_H-M   'P 1'
#
loop_
_entity.id
_entity.type
_entity.pdbx_description
1 polymer ?
#
loop_
_entity_poly.entity_id
_entity_poly.type
_entity_poly.pdbx_seq_one_letter_code
_entity_poly.pdbx_strand_id
1 'polypeptide(L)'
;MNDNVAIRAEGVCKSFDGKGVLKGIDLDIHKGEVVVIIGPSGSGKSTFLRCLNMLEVPDAGHIWFHDVDITEKKVNIDHHRQKMGMVFQHFNLFPHMDILKNMTIGPEKLLNLPKEEAEKEAMALLERVGLADRAHSYPSQLSGGQKQRIAIVRALCMKPEVMLFDEPTSALDPEMVGEVLQVMKDLAREHMTMVVVTHEMGFAREVADQVVFLDDGILMEQNRPEEFFGNPQNERLKSFLGKVL
;
A
#
# COMPACT_ATOMS: atom_id res chain seq x y z
N MET A 1 -22.36 9.89 -7.61
CA MET A 1 -21.31 9.52 -6.63
C MET A 1 -20.31 10.64 -6.58
N ASN A 2 -19.59 10.80 -5.47
CA ASN A 2 -18.62 11.91 -5.34
C ASN A 2 -17.42 11.60 -6.23
N ASP A 3 -17.20 12.37 -7.29
CA ASP A 3 -16.14 12.14 -8.31
C ASP A 3 -14.70 12.07 -7.76
N ASN A 4 -14.53 12.30 -6.45
CA ASN A 4 -13.24 12.35 -5.77
C ASN A 4 -12.86 11.05 -5.01
N VAL A 5 -13.75 10.06 -4.88
CA VAL A 5 -13.43 8.80 -4.21
C VAL A 5 -12.70 7.86 -5.17
N ALA A 6 -11.51 7.39 -4.78
CA ALA A 6 -10.73 6.43 -5.55
C ALA A 6 -11.11 4.98 -5.18
N ILE A 7 -11.19 4.69 -3.86
CA ILE A 7 -11.64 3.39 -3.35
C ILE A 7 -12.66 3.62 -2.25
N ARG A 8 -13.75 2.83 -2.27
CA ARG A 8 -14.72 2.77 -1.19
C ARG A 8 -14.87 1.33 -0.73
N ALA A 9 -14.76 1.12 0.57
CA ALA A 9 -15.10 -0.13 1.24
C ALA A 9 -16.42 0.05 2.00
N GLU A 10 -17.38 -0.86 1.81
CA GLU A 10 -18.71 -0.82 2.44
C GLU A 10 -18.99 -2.15 3.11
N GLY A 11 -19.06 -2.17 4.45
CA GLY A 11 -19.41 -3.34 5.26
C GLY A 11 -18.49 -4.53 5.06
N VAL A 12 -17.19 -4.32 4.81
CA VAL A 12 -16.23 -5.37 4.44
C VAL A 12 -16.01 -6.33 5.59
N CYS A 13 -16.39 -7.60 5.39
CA CYS A 13 -16.18 -8.69 6.33
C CYS A 13 -15.26 -9.76 5.73
N LYS A 14 -14.42 -10.37 6.58
CA LYS A 14 -13.56 -11.50 6.21
C LYS A 14 -13.33 -12.44 7.38
N SER A 15 -13.40 -13.73 7.12
CA SER A 15 -13.14 -14.80 8.08
C SER A 15 -12.12 -15.79 7.52
N PHE A 16 -11.35 -16.41 8.40
CA PHE A 16 -10.48 -17.54 8.08
C PHE A 16 -10.78 -18.65 9.08
N ASP A 17 -11.04 -19.86 8.59
CA ASP A 17 -11.34 -21.04 9.41
C ASP A 17 -12.46 -20.78 10.45
N GLY A 18 -13.51 -20.05 10.05
CA GLY A 18 -14.63 -19.69 10.91
C GLY A 18 -14.36 -18.57 11.92
N LYS A 19 -13.14 -18.03 11.97
CA LYS A 19 -12.79 -16.89 12.83
C LYS A 19 -12.91 -15.59 12.06
N GLY A 20 -13.79 -14.69 12.48
CA GLY A 20 -13.96 -13.36 11.89
C GLY A 20 -12.71 -12.49 12.13
N VAL A 21 -12.12 -11.98 11.04
CA VAL A 21 -10.94 -11.11 11.04
C VAL A 21 -11.32 -9.67 10.69
N LEU A 22 -12.25 -9.46 9.77
CA LEU A 22 -12.86 -8.16 9.49
C LEU A 22 -14.37 -8.27 9.79
N LYS A 23 -14.91 -7.25 10.43
CA LYS A 23 -16.25 -7.28 11.02
C LYS A 23 -17.12 -6.09 10.57
N GLY A 24 -17.10 -5.80 9.26
CA GLY A 24 -17.87 -4.70 8.68
C GLY A 24 -17.10 -3.39 8.67
N ILE A 25 -16.06 -3.31 7.83
CA ILE A 25 -15.24 -2.08 7.69
C ILE A 25 -15.85 -1.21 6.61
N ASP A 26 -16.09 0.06 6.98
CA ASP A 26 -16.48 1.14 6.08
C ASP A 26 -15.33 2.15 6.01
N LEU A 27 -14.86 2.49 4.79
CA LEU A 27 -13.81 3.48 4.58
C LEU A 27 -13.84 4.02 3.15
N ASP A 28 -13.84 5.35 3.01
CA ASP A 28 -13.61 6.03 1.74
C ASP A 28 -12.16 6.50 1.66
N ILE A 29 -11.51 6.30 0.52
CA ILE A 29 -10.17 6.79 0.19
C ILE A 29 -10.31 7.72 -1.01
N HIS A 30 -9.92 8.99 -0.86
CA HIS A 30 -10.06 9.99 -1.91
C HIS A 30 -8.82 10.05 -2.81
N LYS A 31 -8.98 10.54 -4.02
CA LYS A 31 -7.86 10.74 -4.96
C LYS A 31 -6.84 11.72 -4.38
N GLY A 32 -5.57 11.33 -4.41
CA GLY A 32 -4.45 12.13 -3.87
C GLY A 32 -4.33 12.07 -2.35
N GLU A 33 -5.20 11.32 -1.65
CA GLU A 33 -5.18 11.18 -0.20
C GLU A 33 -4.20 10.10 0.26
N VAL A 34 -3.52 10.36 1.37
CA VAL A 34 -2.71 9.37 2.08
C VAL A 34 -3.45 8.91 3.33
N VAL A 35 -3.98 7.68 3.28
CA VAL A 35 -4.63 7.02 4.42
C VAL A 35 -3.64 6.08 5.10
N VAL A 36 -3.38 6.29 6.38
CA VAL A 36 -2.51 5.41 7.17
C VAL A 36 -3.35 4.57 8.13
N ILE A 37 -3.18 3.25 8.09
CA ILE A 37 -3.88 2.30 8.94
C ILE A 37 -2.91 1.78 10.00
N ILE A 38 -3.23 2.02 11.27
CA ILE A 38 -2.48 1.53 12.41
C ILE A 38 -3.33 0.64 13.32
N GLY A 39 -2.67 -0.11 14.19
CA GLY A 39 -3.34 -0.99 15.16
C GLY A 39 -2.44 -2.15 15.60
N PRO A 40 -2.85 -2.92 16.62
CA PRO A 40 -2.07 -4.06 17.10
C PRO A 40 -1.88 -5.15 16.04
N SER A 41 -0.88 -6.00 16.25
CA SER A 41 -0.68 -7.18 15.39
C SER A 41 -1.91 -8.09 15.47
N GLY A 42 -2.32 -8.64 14.31
CA GLY A 42 -3.50 -9.49 14.22
C GLY A 42 -4.86 -8.75 14.22
N SER A 43 -4.88 -7.42 14.19
CA SER A 43 -6.14 -6.65 14.15
C SER A 43 -6.87 -6.65 12.79
N GLY A 44 -6.27 -7.22 11.74
CA GLY A 44 -6.88 -7.32 10.42
C GLY A 44 -6.35 -6.32 9.38
N LYS A 45 -5.38 -5.44 9.70
CA LYS A 45 -4.87 -4.38 8.82
C LYS A 45 -4.44 -4.88 7.44
N SER A 46 -3.53 -5.84 7.40
CA SER A 46 -3.04 -6.43 6.14
C SER A 46 -4.14 -7.16 5.38
N THR A 47 -5.07 -7.82 6.10
CA THR A 47 -6.22 -8.48 5.49
C THR A 47 -7.13 -7.45 4.82
N PHE A 48 -7.43 -6.33 5.50
CA PHE A 48 -8.23 -5.25 4.94
C PHE A 48 -7.54 -4.62 3.72
N LEU A 49 -6.25 -4.30 3.83
CA LEU A 49 -5.47 -3.75 2.71
C LEU A 49 -5.52 -4.68 1.48
N ARG A 50 -5.39 -6.00 1.69
CA ARG A 50 -5.47 -7.00 0.60
C ARG A 50 -6.88 -7.19 0.07
N CYS A 51 -7.92 -6.88 0.85
CA CYS A 51 -9.27 -6.84 0.33
C CYS A 51 -9.45 -5.67 -0.67
N LEU A 52 -8.83 -4.51 -0.46
CA LEU A 52 -8.98 -3.34 -1.33
C LEU A 52 -8.59 -3.62 -2.80
N ASN A 53 -7.67 -4.57 -3.05
CA ASN A 53 -7.30 -5.00 -4.40
C ASN A 53 -7.74 -6.44 -4.73
N MET A 54 -8.64 -7.01 -3.91
CA MET A 54 -9.18 -8.36 -4.09
C MET A 54 -8.12 -9.48 -4.06
N LEU A 55 -6.93 -9.27 -3.50
CA LEU A 55 -6.01 -10.37 -3.19
C LEU A 55 -6.58 -11.28 -2.11
N GLU A 56 -7.30 -10.69 -1.15
CA GLU A 56 -8.22 -11.39 -0.26
C GLU A 56 -9.64 -11.04 -0.67
N VAL A 57 -10.44 -12.05 -1.01
CA VAL A 57 -11.83 -11.84 -1.40
C VAL A 57 -12.67 -11.68 -0.12
N PRO A 58 -13.38 -10.57 0.07
CA PRO A 58 -14.30 -10.41 1.20
C PRO A 58 -15.37 -11.51 1.24
N ASP A 59 -15.81 -11.89 2.44
CA ASP A 59 -16.93 -12.83 2.60
C ASP A 59 -18.29 -12.09 2.50
N ALA A 60 -18.30 -10.79 2.85
CA ALA A 60 -19.45 -9.89 2.72
C ALA A 60 -18.97 -8.44 2.58
N GLY A 61 -19.89 -7.58 2.15
CA GLY A 61 -19.61 -6.17 1.85
C GLY A 61 -19.13 -5.96 0.43
N HIS A 62 -18.84 -4.71 0.08
CA HIS A 62 -18.48 -4.29 -1.26
C HIS A 62 -17.21 -3.47 -1.27
N ILE A 63 -16.45 -3.55 -2.36
CA ILE A 63 -15.29 -2.69 -2.63
C ILE A 63 -15.49 -2.07 -4.00
N TRP A 64 -15.57 -0.77 -4.00
CA TRP A 64 -15.69 0.04 -5.20
C TRP A 64 -14.33 0.62 -5.56
N PHE A 65 -13.92 0.47 -6.79
CA PHE A 65 -12.81 1.20 -7.37
C PHE A 65 -13.38 2.17 -8.39
N HIS A 66 -13.33 3.47 -8.07
CA HIS A 66 -14.15 4.49 -8.72
C HIS A 66 -15.64 4.11 -8.67
N ASP A 67 -16.28 3.98 -9.82
CA ASP A 67 -17.69 3.65 -9.95
C ASP A 67 -17.96 2.15 -10.18
N VAL A 68 -16.94 1.29 -10.06
CA VAL A 68 -17.04 -0.15 -10.33
C VAL A 68 -16.94 -0.93 -9.03
N ASP A 69 -17.99 -1.70 -8.70
CA ASP A 69 -17.91 -2.71 -7.62
C ASP A 69 -17.05 -3.88 -8.07
N ILE A 70 -15.82 -3.92 -7.57
CA ILE A 70 -14.83 -4.95 -7.95
C ILE A 70 -15.05 -6.28 -7.23
N THR A 71 -16.02 -6.38 -6.31
CA THR A 71 -16.42 -7.65 -5.69
C THR A 71 -17.37 -8.46 -6.56
N GLU A 72 -17.99 -7.85 -7.58
CA GLU A 72 -18.86 -8.56 -8.49
C GLU A 72 -18.13 -9.56 -9.37
N LYS A 73 -18.62 -10.81 -9.42
CA LYS A 73 -17.98 -11.93 -10.17
C LYS A 73 -17.79 -11.68 -11.68
N LYS A 74 -18.58 -10.77 -12.27
CA LYS A 74 -18.48 -10.43 -13.70
C LYS A 74 -17.36 -9.45 -14.02
N VAL A 75 -16.77 -8.81 -13.00
CA VAL A 75 -15.71 -7.79 -13.18
C VAL A 75 -14.37 -8.47 -13.44
N ASN A 76 -13.66 -7.99 -14.44
CA ASN A 76 -12.29 -8.41 -14.68
C ASN A 76 -11.36 -7.71 -13.69
N ILE A 77 -11.11 -8.37 -12.56
CA ILE A 77 -10.31 -7.81 -11.47
C ILE A 77 -8.85 -7.52 -11.89
N ASP A 78 -8.28 -8.27 -12.83
CA ASP A 78 -6.91 -8.07 -13.25
C ASP A 78 -6.71 -6.72 -13.97
N HIS A 79 -7.75 -6.24 -14.67
CA HIS A 79 -7.74 -4.90 -15.25
C HIS A 79 -7.68 -3.80 -14.17
N HIS A 80 -8.38 -3.98 -13.05
CA HIS A 80 -8.35 -3.03 -11.92
C HIS A 80 -7.05 -3.12 -11.13
N ARG A 81 -6.51 -4.35 -10.92
CA ARG A 81 -5.21 -4.54 -10.26
C ARG A 81 -4.05 -3.87 -10.99
N GLN A 82 -4.10 -3.75 -12.32
CA GLN A 82 -3.08 -3.00 -13.08
C GLN A 82 -3.00 -1.53 -12.66
N LYS A 83 -4.09 -0.97 -12.13
CA LYS A 83 -4.20 0.42 -11.66
C LYS A 83 -3.94 0.58 -10.15
N MET A 84 -3.72 -0.51 -9.44
CA MET A 84 -3.44 -0.56 -8.01
C MET A 84 -2.07 -1.19 -7.76
N GLY A 85 -1.06 -0.37 -7.51
CA GLY A 85 0.26 -0.86 -7.12
C GLY A 85 0.20 -1.44 -5.70
N MET A 86 0.87 -2.57 -5.46
CA MET A 86 1.00 -3.14 -4.12
C MET A 86 2.44 -3.45 -3.78
N VAL A 87 2.84 -2.98 -2.59
CA VAL A 87 4.15 -3.20 -1.98
C VAL A 87 3.96 -3.98 -0.70
N PHE A 88 4.63 -5.11 -0.61
CA PHE A 88 4.51 -6.04 0.52
C PHE A 88 5.66 -5.86 1.53
N GLN A 89 5.50 -6.40 2.71
CA GLN A 89 6.52 -6.53 3.74
C GLN A 89 7.77 -7.26 3.22
N HIS A 90 7.59 -8.34 2.45
CA HIS A 90 8.64 -9.01 1.71
C HIS A 90 8.67 -8.47 0.28
N PHE A 91 9.83 -8.15 -0.22
CA PHE A 91 10.07 -7.38 -1.45
C PHE A 91 9.43 -7.99 -2.71
N ASN A 92 9.20 -9.31 -2.73
CA ASN A 92 8.58 -10.10 -3.81
C ASN A 92 9.18 -9.83 -5.20
N LEU A 93 10.48 -9.56 -5.27
CA LEU A 93 11.21 -9.47 -6.52
C LEU A 93 11.42 -10.86 -7.12
N PHE A 94 11.37 -10.98 -8.44
CA PHE A 94 11.67 -12.22 -9.14
C PHE A 94 13.16 -12.54 -9.04
N PRO A 95 13.59 -13.59 -8.31
CA PRO A 95 14.99 -13.81 -7.98
C PRO A 95 15.85 -14.23 -9.18
N HIS A 96 15.21 -14.75 -10.23
CA HIS A 96 15.83 -15.23 -11.46
C HIS A 96 15.92 -14.16 -12.56
N MET A 97 15.48 -12.95 -12.30
CA MET A 97 15.53 -11.79 -13.20
C MET A 97 16.42 -10.70 -12.60
N ASP A 98 17.16 -9.97 -13.42
CA ASP A 98 17.80 -8.73 -13.00
C ASP A 98 16.78 -7.65 -12.64
N ILE A 99 17.22 -6.54 -12.07
CA ILE A 99 16.33 -5.48 -11.60
C ILE A 99 15.59 -4.81 -12.76
N LEU A 100 16.28 -4.51 -13.86
CA LEU A 100 15.63 -3.90 -15.01
C LEU A 100 14.51 -4.78 -15.56
N LYS A 101 14.72 -6.09 -15.66
CA LYS A 101 13.69 -7.03 -16.11
C LYS A 101 12.55 -7.18 -15.08
N ASN A 102 12.85 -7.15 -13.78
CA ASN A 102 11.83 -7.10 -12.74
C ASN A 102 10.87 -5.92 -12.93
N MET A 103 11.38 -4.77 -13.36
CA MET A 103 10.60 -3.55 -13.54
C MET A 103 9.86 -3.51 -14.87
N THR A 104 10.45 -4.04 -15.94
CA THR A 104 9.89 -3.90 -17.31
C THR A 104 8.89 -4.99 -17.68
N ILE A 105 8.94 -6.17 -17.04
CA ILE A 105 8.10 -7.32 -17.43
C ILE A 105 6.59 -7.02 -17.34
N GLY A 106 6.16 -6.28 -16.30
CA GLY A 106 4.76 -5.86 -16.14
C GLY A 106 4.31 -4.93 -17.27
N PRO A 107 4.95 -3.76 -17.44
CA PRO A 107 4.67 -2.84 -18.55
C PRO A 107 4.67 -3.48 -19.94
N GLU A 108 5.69 -4.30 -20.25
CA GLU A 108 5.79 -5.00 -21.54
C GLU A 108 4.61 -5.95 -21.76
N LYS A 109 4.21 -6.74 -20.76
CA LYS A 109 3.23 -7.82 -20.90
C LYS A 109 1.79 -7.40 -20.70
N LEU A 110 1.54 -6.44 -19.80
CA LEU A 110 0.19 -6.05 -19.40
C LEU A 110 -0.24 -4.71 -20.01
N LEU A 111 0.70 -3.76 -20.20
CA LEU A 111 0.42 -2.47 -20.85
C LEU A 111 0.81 -2.48 -22.34
N ASN A 112 1.42 -3.56 -22.84
CA ASN A 112 1.95 -3.68 -24.22
C ASN A 112 2.94 -2.55 -24.57
N LEU A 113 3.68 -2.02 -23.59
CA LEU A 113 4.71 -1.02 -23.85
C LEU A 113 5.86 -1.63 -24.67
N PRO A 114 6.39 -0.93 -25.68
CA PRO A 114 7.62 -1.33 -26.34
C PRO A 114 8.78 -1.45 -25.33
N LYS A 115 9.63 -2.45 -25.55
CA LYS A 115 10.75 -2.76 -24.63
C LYS A 115 11.61 -1.53 -24.32
N GLU A 116 12.00 -0.78 -25.35
CA GLU A 116 12.85 0.41 -25.21
C GLU A 116 12.18 1.50 -24.35
N GLU A 117 10.88 1.68 -24.48
CA GLU A 117 10.11 2.63 -23.68
C GLU A 117 10.00 2.17 -22.23
N ALA A 118 9.69 0.89 -22.01
CA ALA A 118 9.63 0.29 -20.67
C ALA A 118 10.99 0.38 -19.95
N GLU A 119 12.11 0.10 -20.64
CA GLU A 119 13.45 0.23 -20.09
C GLU A 119 13.81 1.69 -19.75
N LYS A 120 13.45 2.64 -20.63
CA LYS A 120 13.67 4.07 -20.38
C LYS A 120 12.93 4.56 -19.13
N GLU A 121 11.64 4.20 -19.00
CA GLU A 121 10.84 4.56 -17.82
C GLU A 121 11.39 3.90 -16.54
N ALA A 122 11.75 2.61 -16.61
CA ALA A 122 12.34 1.89 -15.50
C ALA A 122 13.65 2.52 -15.03
N MET A 123 14.55 2.91 -15.97
CA MET A 123 15.80 3.57 -15.63
C MET A 123 15.57 4.92 -14.96
N ALA A 124 14.63 5.74 -15.44
CA ALA A 124 14.29 7.01 -14.80
C ALA A 124 13.79 6.82 -13.35
N LEU A 125 12.99 5.79 -13.09
CA LEU A 125 12.54 5.45 -11.74
C LEU A 125 13.68 4.93 -10.86
N LEU A 126 14.64 4.15 -11.41
CA LEU A 126 15.82 3.72 -10.69
C LEU A 126 16.75 4.90 -10.34
N GLU A 127 16.93 5.87 -11.24
CA GLU A 127 17.66 7.10 -10.96
C GLU A 127 17.00 7.89 -9.82
N ARG A 128 15.69 8.00 -9.83
CA ARG A 128 14.91 8.69 -8.78
C ARG A 128 15.19 8.14 -7.38
N VAL A 129 15.42 6.82 -7.25
CA VAL A 129 15.71 6.17 -5.95
C VAL A 129 17.21 5.89 -5.74
N GLY A 130 18.09 6.44 -6.61
CA GLY A 130 19.55 6.34 -6.48
C GLY A 130 20.07 4.91 -6.73
N LEU A 131 19.45 4.13 -7.60
CA LEU A 131 19.78 2.72 -7.86
C LEU A 131 19.95 2.40 -9.35
N ALA A 132 20.20 3.40 -10.20
CA ALA A 132 20.42 3.19 -11.64
C ALA A 132 21.60 2.26 -11.93
N ASP A 133 22.67 2.31 -11.12
CA ASP A 133 23.84 1.44 -11.19
C ASP A 133 23.54 -0.05 -10.88
N ARG A 134 22.36 -0.31 -10.31
CA ARG A 134 21.87 -1.65 -9.94
C ARG A 134 20.93 -2.28 -10.96
N ALA A 135 20.67 -1.63 -12.09
CA ALA A 135 19.73 -2.11 -13.11
C ALA A 135 19.98 -3.56 -13.57
N HIS A 136 21.24 -3.95 -13.70
CA HIS A 136 21.64 -5.31 -14.13
C HIS A 136 22.06 -6.21 -12.96
N SER A 137 21.89 -5.78 -11.71
CA SER A 137 22.09 -6.63 -10.53
C SER A 137 20.90 -7.57 -10.35
N TYR A 138 21.13 -8.71 -9.67
CA TYR A 138 20.06 -9.60 -9.23
C TYR A 138 19.63 -9.28 -7.80
N PRO A 139 18.39 -9.61 -7.40
CA PRO A 139 17.88 -9.33 -6.05
C PRO A 139 18.79 -9.86 -4.92
N SER A 140 19.48 -10.99 -5.12
CA SER A 140 20.40 -11.56 -4.13
C SER A 140 21.63 -10.67 -3.81
N GLN A 141 21.94 -9.73 -4.69
CA GLN A 141 23.11 -8.83 -4.57
C GLN A 141 22.78 -7.50 -3.87
N LEU A 142 21.54 -7.33 -3.42
CA LEU A 142 21.03 -6.06 -2.90
C LEU A 142 20.71 -6.15 -1.41
N SER A 143 20.84 -5.01 -0.69
CA SER A 143 20.40 -4.87 0.68
C SER A 143 18.86 -4.89 0.78
N GLY A 144 18.32 -5.07 1.99
CA GLY A 144 16.87 -5.03 2.24
C GLY A 144 16.24 -3.71 1.78
N GLY A 145 16.82 -2.57 2.16
CA GLY A 145 16.33 -1.25 1.78
C GLY A 145 16.39 -1.00 0.27
N GLN A 146 17.45 -1.47 -0.42
CA GLN A 146 17.53 -1.41 -1.88
C GLN A 146 16.43 -2.22 -2.54
N LYS A 147 16.20 -3.47 -2.09
CA LYS A 147 15.11 -4.32 -2.59
C LYS A 147 13.74 -3.68 -2.42
N GLN A 148 13.51 -3.04 -1.26
CA GLN A 148 12.23 -2.40 -0.98
C GLN A 148 12.01 -1.16 -1.85
N ARG A 149 13.01 -0.30 -2.00
CA ARG A 149 12.92 0.84 -2.93
C ARG A 149 12.65 0.37 -4.37
N ILE A 150 13.30 -0.71 -4.82
CA ILE A 150 13.03 -1.31 -6.12
C ILE A 150 11.61 -1.87 -6.19
N ALA A 151 11.09 -2.52 -5.14
CA ALA A 151 9.71 -3.01 -5.12
C ALA A 151 8.70 -1.87 -5.27
N ILE A 152 8.96 -0.71 -4.65
CA ILE A 152 8.12 0.49 -4.80
C ILE A 152 8.16 0.99 -6.25
N VAL A 153 9.35 1.24 -6.81
CA VAL A 153 9.45 1.78 -8.17
C VAL A 153 9.02 0.78 -9.25
N ARG A 154 9.14 -0.53 -9.00
CA ARG A 154 8.54 -1.56 -9.84
C ARG A 154 7.01 -1.43 -9.92
N ALA A 155 6.36 -1.19 -8.78
CA ALA A 155 4.91 -0.95 -8.78
C ALA A 155 4.56 0.34 -9.55
N LEU A 156 5.38 1.39 -9.45
CA LEU A 156 5.20 2.65 -10.17
C LEU A 156 5.38 2.51 -11.70
N CYS A 157 6.16 1.52 -12.19
CA CYS A 157 6.27 1.26 -13.63
C CYS A 157 4.93 0.91 -14.29
N MET A 158 3.95 0.44 -13.52
CA MET A 158 2.59 0.17 -14.00
C MET A 158 1.72 1.44 -14.08
N LYS A 159 2.22 2.61 -13.68
CA LYS A 159 1.49 3.89 -13.61
C LYS A 159 0.17 3.75 -12.83
N PRO A 160 0.22 3.25 -11.59
CA PRO A 160 -0.98 2.99 -10.81
C PRO A 160 -1.67 4.30 -10.40
N GLU A 161 -3.00 4.23 -10.23
CA GLU A 161 -3.81 5.32 -9.68
C GLU A 161 -3.79 5.33 -8.14
N VAL A 162 -3.53 4.17 -7.53
CA VAL A 162 -3.46 3.97 -6.08
C VAL A 162 -2.27 3.06 -5.73
N MET A 163 -1.55 3.39 -4.66
CA MET A 163 -0.50 2.56 -4.10
C MET A 163 -0.91 2.01 -2.72
N LEU A 164 -0.82 0.70 -2.55
CA LEU A 164 -1.11 -0.02 -1.31
C LEU A 164 0.21 -0.51 -0.70
N PHE A 165 0.47 -0.18 0.57
CA PHE A 165 1.70 -0.55 1.28
C PHE A 165 1.37 -1.41 2.50
N ASP A 166 1.81 -2.66 2.50
CA ASP A 166 1.63 -3.61 3.60
C ASP A 166 2.91 -3.73 4.42
N GLU A 167 3.04 -2.91 5.46
CA GLU A 167 4.20 -2.85 6.37
C GLU A 167 5.55 -2.77 5.64
N PRO A 168 5.79 -1.78 4.79
CA PRO A 168 6.92 -1.76 3.86
C PRO A 168 8.30 -1.66 4.52
N THR A 169 8.37 -1.36 5.83
CA THR A 169 9.61 -1.20 6.59
C THR A 169 9.87 -2.31 7.60
N SER A 170 8.87 -3.16 7.90
CA SER A 170 8.95 -4.12 9.02
C SER A 170 9.99 -5.24 8.85
N ALA A 171 10.44 -5.51 7.61
CA ALA A 171 11.49 -6.49 7.32
C ALA A 171 12.88 -5.86 7.11
N LEU A 172 13.06 -4.58 7.50
CA LEU A 172 14.28 -3.82 7.27
C LEU A 172 15.03 -3.57 8.59
N ASP A 173 16.34 -3.47 8.48
CA ASP A 173 17.18 -2.93 9.55
C ASP A 173 16.85 -1.44 9.76
N PRO A 174 16.90 -0.93 11.00
CA PRO A 174 16.54 0.47 11.32
C PRO A 174 17.27 1.52 10.49
N GLU A 175 18.53 1.25 10.12
CA GLU A 175 19.34 2.15 9.30
C GLU A 175 18.80 2.32 7.87
N MET A 176 18.03 1.35 7.37
CA MET A 176 17.47 1.35 6.01
C MET A 176 16.05 1.91 5.93
N VAL A 177 15.36 2.03 7.07
CA VAL A 177 13.96 2.48 7.14
C VAL A 177 13.79 3.89 6.56
N GLY A 178 14.70 4.80 6.93
CA GLY A 178 14.64 6.21 6.51
C GLY A 178 14.63 6.41 4.99
N GLU A 179 15.43 5.62 4.25
CA GLU A 179 15.49 5.71 2.78
C GLU A 179 14.18 5.27 2.11
N VAL A 180 13.53 4.24 2.65
CA VAL A 180 12.24 3.75 2.13
C VAL A 180 11.13 4.74 2.45
N LEU A 181 11.08 5.26 3.68
CA LEU A 181 10.10 6.27 4.07
C LEU A 181 10.27 7.57 3.26
N GLN A 182 11.51 7.94 2.88
CA GLN A 182 11.74 9.11 2.04
C GLN A 182 11.09 8.94 0.66
N VAL A 183 11.22 7.78 0.02
CA VAL A 183 10.54 7.50 -1.26
C VAL A 183 9.02 7.64 -1.11
N MET A 184 8.44 7.12 -0.02
CA MET A 184 7.00 7.22 0.23
C MET A 184 6.56 8.68 0.50
N LYS A 185 7.37 9.47 1.21
CA LYS A 185 7.13 10.91 1.41
C LYS A 185 7.12 11.68 0.09
N ASP A 186 8.02 11.33 -0.82
CA ASP A 186 8.10 11.99 -2.13
C ASP A 186 6.85 11.65 -2.98
N LEU A 187 6.35 10.42 -2.91
CA LEU A 187 5.08 10.04 -3.54
C LEU A 187 3.89 10.81 -2.96
N ALA A 188 3.84 11.00 -1.64
CA ALA A 188 2.79 11.80 -0.98
C ALA A 188 2.81 13.26 -1.48
N ARG A 189 3.99 13.87 -1.59
CA ARG A 189 4.15 15.25 -2.12
C ARG A 189 3.68 15.37 -3.57
N GLU A 190 3.75 14.28 -4.34
CA GLU A 190 3.24 14.20 -5.71
C GLU A 190 1.74 13.90 -5.77
N HIS A 191 1.05 13.93 -4.63
CA HIS A 191 -0.37 13.61 -4.52
C HIS A 191 -0.74 12.20 -5.03
N MET A 192 0.16 11.22 -4.86
CA MET A 192 -0.18 9.82 -5.11
C MET A 192 -1.20 9.36 -4.07
N THR A 193 -2.31 8.78 -4.53
CA THR A 193 -3.27 8.13 -3.62
C THR A 193 -2.62 6.93 -2.96
N MET A 194 -2.56 6.90 -1.63
CA MET A 194 -1.87 5.83 -0.90
C MET A 194 -2.71 5.29 0.27
N VAL A 195 -2.67 3.97 0.45
CA VAL A 195 -3.12 3.33 1.70
C VAL A 195 -1.94 2.60 2.30
N VAL A 196 -1.56 2.95 3.50
CA VAL A 196 -0.32 2.49 4.14
C VAL A 196 -0.62 1.82 5.48
N VAL A 197 -0.37 0.53 5.58
CA VAL A 197 -0.30 -0.17 6.86
C VAL A 197 1.12 -0.04 7.38
N THR A 198 1.32 0.56 8.56
CA THR A 198 2.66 0.77 9.12
C THR A 198 2.65 0.87 10.65
N HIS A 199 3.82 0.66 11.24
CA HIS A 199 4.12 0.95 12.65
C HIS A 199 4.96 2.23 12.82
N GLU A 200 5.26 2.94 11.75
CA GLU A 200 6.06 4.17 11.74
C GLU A 200 5.19 5.38 12.08
N MET A 201 5.00 5.66 13.40
CA MET A 201 4.11 6.73 13.86
C MET A 201 4.58 8.12 13.43
N GLY A 202 5.91 8.32 13.33
CA GLY A 202 6.50 9.56 12.81
C GLY A 202 6.10 9.81 11.34
N PHE A 203 6.12 8.78 10.52
CA PHE A 203 5.67 8.85 9.13
C PHE A 203 4.16 9.17 9.07
N ALA A 204 3.33 8.47 9.86
CA ALA A 204 1.90 8.70 9.89
C ALA A 204 1.55 10.16 10.27
N ARG A 205 2.26 10.73 11.26
CA ARG A 205 2.07 12.13 11.68
C ARG A 205 2.44 13.16 10.61
N GLU A 206 3.50 12.86 9.84
CA GLU A 206 4.07 13.82 8.88
C GLU A 206 3.33 13.81 7.54
N VAL A 207 2.80 12.65 7.11
CA VAL A 207 2.42 12.44 5.71
C VAL A 207 0.94 12.11 5.52
N ALA A 208 0.27 11.55 6.54
CA ALA A 208 -1.11 11.15 6.40
C ALA A 208 -2.07 12.34 6.32
N ASP A 209 -3.03 12.27 5.41
CA ASP A 209 -4.22 13.12 5.44
C ASP A 209 -5.25 12.58 6.43
N GLN A 210 -5.30 11.23 6.56
CA GLN A 210 -6.18 10.53 7.47
C GLN A 210 -5.45 9.35 8.12
N VAL A 211 -5.62 9.18 9.44
CA VAL A 211 -5.16 8.01 10.19
C VAL A 211 -6.35 7.21 10.68
N VAL A 212 -6.28 5.90 10.50
CA VAL A 212 -7.32 4.93 10.86
C VAL A 212 -6.77 3.97 11.90
N PHE A 213 -7.48 3.80 13.00
CA PHE A 213 -7.18 2.79 14.02
C PHE A 213 -8.06 1.57 13.84
N LEU A 214 -7.45 0.44 13.50
CA LEU A 214 -8.10 -0.85 13.34
C LEU A 214 -7.72 -1.76 14.52
N ASP A 215 -8.71 -2.24 15.28
CA ASP A 215 -8.51 -3.23 16.32
C ASP A 215 -9.65 -4.24 16.35
N ASP A 216 -9.33 -5.50 16.58
CA ASP A 216 -10.28 -6.64 16.60
C ASP A 216 -11.19 -6.71 15.35
N GLY A 217 -10.66 -6.34 14.20
CA GLY A 217 -11.39 -6.36 12.91
C GLY A 217 -12.41 -5.23 12.74
N ILE A 218 -12.38 -4.21 13.59
CA ILE A 218 -13.29 -3.06 13.57
C ILE A 218 -12.49 -1.77 13.42
N LEU A 219 -12.98 -0.84 12.59
CA LEU A 219 -12.48 0.53 12.55
C LEU A 219 -12.98 1.26 13.80
N MET A 220 -12.09 1.52 14.74
CA MET A 220 -12.41 2.10 16.05
C MET A 220 -12.42 3.61 16.05
N GLU A 221 -11.50 4.24 15.32
CA GLU A 221 -11.38 5.69 15.18
C GLU A 221 -10.68 6.04 13.88
N GLN A 222 -11.11 7.14 13.26
CA GLN A 222 -10.43 7.75 12.12
C GLN A 222 -10.45 9.27 12.27
N ASN A 223 -9.33 9.92 11.97
CA ASN A 223 -9.22 11.37 12.03
C ASN A 223 -7.96 11.87 11.30
N ARG A 224 -7.82 13.19 11.16
CA ARG A 224 -6.58 13.82 10.72
C ARG A 224 -5.47 13.59 11.77
N PRO A 225 -4.20 13.56 11.37
CA PRO A 225 -3.09 13.25 12.30
C PRO A 225 -3.06 14.11 13.57
N GLU A 226 -3.30 15.40 13.45
CA GLU A 226 -3.27 16.33 14.59
C GLU A 226 -4.28 15.93 15.69
N GLU A 227 -5.52 15.66 15.29
CA GLU A 227 -6.58 15.23 16.22
C GLU A 227 -6.37 13.79 16.68
N PHE A 228 -6.00 12.91 15.75
CA PHE A 228 -5.81 11.48 16.04
C PHE A 228 -4.73 11.23 17.10
N PHE A 229 -3.59 11.89 16.99
CA PHE A 229 -2.48 11.73 17.93
C PHE A 229 -2.52 12.71 19.11
N GLY A 230 -3.12 13.89 18.93
CA GLY A 230 -3.17 14.94 19.95
C GLY A 230 -4.36 14.83 20.89
N ASN A 231 -5.49 14.34 20.38
CA ASN A 231 -6.74 14.27 21.15
C ASN A 231 -7.55 13.00 20.80
N PRO A 232 -6.97 11.79 20.93
CA PRO A 232 -7.68 10.55 20.65
C PRO A 232 -8.93 10.41 21.51
N GLN A 233 -10.06 10.01 20.90
CA GLN A 233 -11.34 9.88 21.59
C GLN A 233 -11.55 8.46 22.12
N ASN A 234 -11.14 7.44 21.38
CA ASN A 234 -11.31 6.04 21.73
C ASN A 234 -10.32 5.60 22.83
N GLU A 235 -10.80 5.05 23.93
CA GLU A 235 -9.98 4.60 25.07
C GLU A 235 -8.97 3.50 24.67
N ARG A 236 -9.35 2.65 23.74
CA ARG A 236 -8.49 1.59 23.23
C ARG A 236 -7.34 2.17 22.41
N LEU A 237 -7.62 3.21 21.60
CA LEU A 237 -6.59 3.97 20.89
C LEU A 237 -5.64 4.67 21.86
N LYS A 238 -6.14 5.34 22.90
CA LYS A 238 -5.31 5.97 23.96
C LYS A 238 -4.34 4.95 24.58
N SER A 239 -4.88 3.77 24.96
CA SER A 239 -4.07 2.69 25.52
C SER A 239 -3.04 2.14 24.54
N PHE A 240 -3.35 2.10 23.24
CA PHE A 240 -2.42 1.67 22.20
C PHE A 240 -1.31 2.71 22.00
N LEU A 241 -1.66 3.99 21.81
CA LEU A 241 -0.69 5.06 21.62
C LEU A 241 0.26 5.21 22.80
N GLY A 242 -0.22 5.08 24.03
CA GLY A 242 0.61 5.12 25.24
C GLY A 242 1.65 4.00 25.37
N LYS A 243 1.60 2.98 24.48
CA LYS A 243 2.58 1.87 24.45
C LYS A 243 3.58 2.00 23.31
N VAL A 244 3.24 2.77 22.27
CA VAL A 244 4.03 2.84 21.03
C VAL A 244 4.66 4.21 20.80
N LEU A 245 4.25 5.24 21.54
CA LEU A 245 4.82 6.58 21.59
C LEU A 245 5.59 6.77 22.89
#